data_b9960136f0ffb136136a418d395012b5
#
_entry.id   b9960136f0ffb136136a418d395012b5
#
_cell.length_a   1.000
_cell.length_b   1.000
_cell.length_c   1.000
_cell.angle_alpha   90.00
_cell.angle_beta   90.00
_cell.angle_gamma   90.00
#
_symmetry.space_group_name_H-M   'P 1'
#
loop_
_entity.id
_entity.type
_entity.pdbx_description
1 polymer ?
#
loop_
_entity_poly.entity_id
_entity_poly.type
_entity_poly.pdbx_seq_one_letter_code
_entity_poly.pdbx_strand_id
1 'polypeptide(L)'
;PENHPLYNSFTVFFPEGNKASGLKDLETATQKSIFSKAESYIFLCMIHMRDQYNIPASLKYSSSLHENYPGNWMFSIVHAECLLESQKAEQAEPIIGRLLGRNENAALLAGYYLKGLHERISGNIDGAKWAFQKALLSGTGKDRLTKGYIGLTYNELAKIAQEEGRMDFAKKYARLALENCSFKKV
;
A
#
# COMPACT_ATOMS: atom_id res chain seq x y z
N PRO A 1 1.11 19.49 2.59
CA PRO A 1 1.86 20.60 2.03
C PRO A 1 1.93 21.79 2.98
N GLU A 2 0.94 21.96 3.90
CA GLU A 2 0.80 23.12 4.79
C GLU A 2 2.02 23.43 5.66
N ASN A 3 2.92 22.48 5.89
CA ASN A 3 4.08 22.62 6.76
C ASN A 3 5.44 22.37 6.08
N HIS A 4 5.52 22.38 4.74
CA HIS A 4 6.80 22.15 4.07
C HIS A 4 7.44 23.48 3.62
N PRO A 5 8.61 23.87 4.18
CA PRO A 5 9.22 25.21 3.95
C PRO A 5 9.45 25.54 2.47
N LEU A 6 9.71 24.55 1.62
CA LEU A 6 9.98 24.75 0.19
C LEU A 6 8.74 25.14 -0.62
N TYR A 7 7.53 24.85 -0.12
CA TYR A 7 6.29 25.18 -0.83
C TYR A 7 5.72 26.53 -0.43
N ASN A 8 6.13 27.10 0.71
CA ASN A 8 5.60 28.37 1.21
C ASN A 8 5.79 29.53 0.22
N SER A 9 6.88 29.53 -0.55
CA SER A 9 7.13 30.59 -1.56
C SER A 9 6.20 30.51 -2.76
N PHE A 10 5.66 29.32 -3.08
CA PHE A 10 4.75 29.11 -4.21
C PHE A 10 3.29 29.13 -3.79
N THR A 11 2.98 28.85 -2.52
CA THR A 11 1.59 28.79 -2.02
C THR A 11 0.96 30.17 -1.82
N VAL A 12 1.76 31.26 -1.83
CA VAL A 12 1.26 32.65 -1.75
C VAL A 12 0.25 32.97 -2.86
N PHE A 13 0.32 32.29 -3.99
CA PHE A 13 -0.58 32.50 -5.14
C PHE A 13 -1.79 31.55 -5.16
N PHE A 14 -1.87 30.59 -4.23
CA PHE A 14 -2.96 29.63 -4.14
C PHE A 14 -3.73 29.82 -2.84
N PRO A 15 -5.06 29.66 -2.85
CA PRO A 15 -5.84 29.70 -1.61
C PRO A 15 -5.32 28.63 -0.63
N GLU A 16 -5.34 28.96 0.66
CA GLU A 16 -4.95 28.02 1.72
C GLU A 16 -5.75 26.71 1.59
N GLY A 17 -5.01 25.60 1.57
CA GLY A 17 -5.63 24.28 1.49
C GLY A 17 -6.40 23.95 2.77
N ASN A 18 -7.65 23.57 2.65
CA ASN A 18 -8.46 23.13 3.79
C ASN A 18 -8.63 21.62 3.72
N LYS A 19 -7.90 20.88 4.60
CA LYS A 19 -7.93 19.44 4.67
C LYS A 19 -9.34 18.88 4.91
N ALA A 20 -10.13 19.51 5.78
CA ALA A 20 -11.48 19.08 6.09
C ALA A 20 -12.42 19.26 4.89
N SER A 21 -12.30 20.37 4.17
CA SER A 21 -13.04 20.59 2.93
C SER A 21 -12.67 19.58 1.85
N GLY A 22 -11.37 19.35 1.64
CA GLY A 22 -10.89 18.37 0.67
C GLY A 22 -11.38 16.95 0.94
N LEU A 23 -11.43 16.52 2.19
CA LEU A 23 -12.01 15.23 2.57
C LEU A 23 -13.50 15.16 2.25
N LYS A 24 -14.26 16.21 2.58
CA LYS A 24 -15.69 16.30 2.28
C LYS A 24 -15.95 16.29 0.77
N ASP A 25 -15.11 16.94 -0.01
CA ASP A 25 -15.20 16.95 -1.47
C ASP A 25 -14.95 15.55 -2.05
N LEU A 26 -13.94 14.82 -1.54
CA LEU A 26 -13.70 13.43 -1.89
C LEU A 26 -14.87 12.52 -1.51
N GLU A 27 -15.44 12.67 -0.30
CA GLU A 27 -16.63 11.93 0.12
C GLU A 27 -17.82 12.22 -0.80
N THR A 28 -18.03 13.48 -1.16
CA THR A 28 -19.09 13.87 -2.11
C THR A 28 -18.85 13.23 -3.48
N ALA A 29 -17.62 13.19 -3.95
CA ALA A 29 -17.26 12.59 -5.23
C ALA A 29 -17.49 11.07 -5.25
N THR A 30 -17.33 10.35 -4.13
CA THR A 30 -17.69 8.91 -4.07
C THR A 30 -19.16 8.64 -4.32
N GLN A 31 -20.01 9.61 -4.08
CA GLN A 31 -21.48 9.48 -4.24
C GLN A 31 -22.00 10.04 -5.56
N LYS A 32 -21.47 11.20 -5.97
CA LYS A 32 -22.04 12.01 -7.06
C LYS A 32 -21.21 11.98 -8.34
N SER A 33 -19.92 11.66 -8.29
CA SER A 33 -19.08 11.67 -9.47
C SER A 33 -19.25 10.41 -10.32
N ILE A 34 -19.25 10.59 -11.64
CA ILE A 34 -19.21 9.48 -12.60
C ILE A 34 -17.76 9.11 -12.92
N PHE A 35 -16.90 10.10 -13.13
CA PHE A 35 -15.53 9.89 -13.61
C PHE A 35 -14.50 9.70 -12.50
N SER A 36 -14.60 10.42 -11.39
CA SER A 36 -13.62 10.40 -10.31
C SER A 36 -14.04 9.58 -9.09
N LYS A 37 -15.06 8.75 -9.22
CA LYS A 37 -15.60 7.95 -8.11
C LYS A 37 -14.58 6.96 -7.56
N ALA A 38 -13.93 6.20 -8.44
CA ALA A 38 -12.94 5.20 -8.05
C ALA A 38 -11.69 5.84 -7.43
N GLU A 39 -11.19 6.92 -8.05
CA GLU A 39 -10.07 7.71 -7.54
C GLU A 39 -10.35 8.29 -6.16
N SER A 40 -11.57 8.80 -5.95
CA SER A 40 -11.97 9.33 -4.64
C SER A 40 -11.96 8.26 -3.55
N TYR A 41 -12.44 7.05 -3.84
CA TYR A 41 -12.32 5.92 -2.93
C TYR A 41 -10.87 5.58 -2.60
N ILE A 42 -9.98 5.55 -3.62
CA ILE A 42 -8.54 5.28 -3.42
C ILE A 42 -7.92 6.35 -2.52
N PHE A 43 -8.16 7.64 -2.82
CA PHE A 43 -7.59 8.74 -2.03
C PHE A 43 -8.10 8.71 -0.58
N LEU A 44 -9.40 8.51 -0.35
CA LEU A 44 -9.95 8.39 1.00
C LEU A 44 -9.35 7.20 1.74
N CYS A 45 -9.25 6.04 1.09
CA CYS A 45 -8.59 4.86 1.66
C CYS A 45 -7.15 5.17 2.09
N MET A 46 -6.34 5.76 1.20
CA MET A 46 -4.93 6.09 1.47
C MET A 46 -4.78 7.14 2.57
N ILE A 47 -5.58 8.20 2.57
CA ILE A 47 -5.54 9.25 3.59
C ILE A 47 -5.89 8.67 4.96
N HIS A 48 -6.95 7.89 5.05
CA HIS A 48 -7.34 7.28 6.32
C HIS A 48 -6.32 6.25 6.82
N MET A 49 -5.75 5.45 5.93
CA MET A 49 -4.78 4.42 6.30
C MET A 49 -3.43 5.01 6.71
N ARG A 50 -2.91 5.99 5.95
CA ARG A 50 -1.53 6.48 6.11
C ARG A 50 -1.40 7.76 6.91
N ASP A 51 -2.31 8.70 6.72
CA ASP A 51 -2.17 10.05 7.30
C ASP A 51 -2.98 10.22 8.58
N GLN A 52 -4.10 9.52 8.72
CA GLN A 52 -5.01 9.65 9.87
C GLN A 52 -4.99 8.43 10.79
N TYR A 53 -4.39 7.32 10.36
CA TYR A 53 -4.41 6.03 11.08
C TYR A 53 -5.82 5.59 11.48
N ASN A 54 -6.81 5.94 10.63
CA ASN A 54 -8.21 5.56 10.82
C ASN A 54 -8.52 4.31 9.99
N ILE A 55 -8.05 3.17 10.47
CA ILE A 55 -8.16 1.88 9.78
C ILE A 55 -9.63 1.49 9.50
N PRO A 56 -10.60 1.67 10.42
CA PRO A 56 -12.02 1.39 10.12
C PRO A 56 -12.56 2.19 8.92
N ALA A 57 -12.24 3.48 8.81
CA ALA A 57 -12.65 4.28 7.67
C ALA A 57 -11.96 3.83 6.38
N SER A 58 -10.67 3.54 6.42
CA SER A 58 -9.92 3.00 5.29
C SER A 58 -10.53 1.68 4.80
N LEU A 59 -10.88 0.77 5.71
CA LEU A 59 -11.51 -0.50 5.37
C LEU A 59 -12.88 -0.29 4.71
N LYS A 60 -13.71 0.65 5.20
CA LYS A 60 -14.99 0.99 4.57
C LYS A 60 -14.83 1.41 3.11
N TYR A 61 -13.89 2.30 2.82
CA TYR A 61 -13.69 2.79 1.46
C TYR A 61 -13.05 1.74 0.55
N SER A 62 -12.12 0.94 1.05
CA SER A 62 -11.51 -0.15 0.27
C SER A 62 -12.49 -1.29 -0.03
N SER A 63 -13.41 -1.62 0.90
CA SER A 63 -14.51 -2.57 0.67
C SER A 63 -15.40 -2.09 -0.48
N SER A 64 -15.87 -0.83 -0.40
CA SER A 64 -16.70 -0.25 -1.46
C SER A 64 -15.99 -0.25 -2.82
N LEU A 65 -14.69 0.02 -2.83
CA LEU A 65 -13.89 -0.01 -4.06
C LEU A 65 -13.80 -1.43 -4.65
N HIS A 66 -13.51 -2.42 -3.81
CA HIS A 66 -13.41 -3.82 -4.22
C HIS A 66 -14.76 -4.39 -4.71
N GLU A 67 -15.85 -4.08 -4.00
CA GLU A 67 -17.19 -4.54 -4.33
C GLU A 67 -17.74 -3.92 -5.63
N ASN A 68 -17.50 -2.62 -5.85
CA ASN A 68 -17.96 -1.94 -7.06
C ASN A 68 -17.12 -2.30 -8.31
N TYR A 69 -15.87 -2.75 -8.13
CA TYR A 69 -14.94 -3.04 -9.21
C TYR A 69 -14.23 -4.39 -9.01
N PRO A 70 -14.97 -5.51 -8.92
CA PRO A 70 -14.38 -6.82 -8.54
C PRO A 70 -13.37 -7.38 -9.55
N GLY A 71 -13.44 -6.94 -10.81
CA GLY A 71 -12.47 -7.31 -11.85
C GLY A 71 -11.13 -6.57 -11.79
N ASN A 72 -11.06 -5.48 -11.01
CA ASN A 72 -9.84 -4.69 -10.89
C ASN A 72 -8.95 -5.23 -9.76
N TRP A 73 -7.92 -5.98 -10.14
CA TRP A 73 -7.01 -6.59 -9.19
C TRP A 73 -6.19 -5.57 -8.36
N MET A 74 -5.94 -4.35 -8.88
CA MET A 74 -5.27 -3.30 -8.12
C MET A 74 -6.12 -2.85 -6.92
N PHE A 75 -7.44 -2.77 -7.09
CA PHE A 75 -8.36 -2.44 -6.00
C PHE A 75 -8.46 -3.57 -4.98
N SER A 76 -8.35 -4.81 -5.45
CA SER A 76 -8.26 -5.98 -4.58
C SER A 76 -7.02 -5.95 -3.68
N ILE A 77 -5.88 -5.48 -4.20
CA ILE A 77 -4.65 -5.28 -3.39
C ILE A 77 -4.91 -4.28 -2.28
N VAL A 78 -5.46 -3.09 -2.60
CA VAL A 78 -5.74 -2.05 -1.60
C VAL A 78 -6.67 -2.58 -0.51
N HIS A 79 -7.68 -3.35 -0.88
CA HIS A 79 -8.60 -3.94 0.08
C HIS A 79 -7.92 -5.00 0.96
N ALA A 80 -7.09 -5.87 0.38
CA ALA A 80 -6.34 -6.86 1.15
C ALA A 80 -5.34 -6.21 2.12
N GLU A 81 -4.65 -5.13 1.73
CA GLU A 81 -3.81 -4.34 2.64
C GLU A 81 -4.62 -3.80 3.83
N CYS A 82 -5.79 -3.20 3.58
CA CYS A 82 -6.66 -2.70 4.64
C CYS A 82 -7.17 -3.82 5.57
N LEU A 83 -7.46 -4.99 5.03
CA LEU A 83 -7.87 -6.16 5.82
C LEU A 83 -6.74 -6.62 6.75
N LEU A 84 -5.52 -6.74 6.25
CA LEU A 84 -4.36 -7.13 7.03
C LEU A 84 -4.06 -6.10 8.14
N GLU A 85 -4.08 -4.81 7.83
CA GLU A 85 -3.93 -3.74 8.82
C GLU A 85 -5.05 -3.73 9.88
N SER A 86 -6.25 -4.20 9.50
CA SER A 86 -7.41 -4.36 10.38
C SER A 86 -7.39 -5.66 11.20
N GLN A 87 -6.30 -6.43 11.17
CA GLN A 87 -6.20 -7.76 11.81
C GLN A 87 -7.23 -8.78 11.29
N LYS A 88 -7.72 -8.61 10.07
CA LYS A 88 -8.70 -9.49 9.41
C LYS A 88 -8.02 -10.39 8.37
N ALA A 89 -6.95 -11.07 8.78
CA ALA A 89 -6.10 -11.86 7.90
C ALA A 89 -6.87 -12.96 7.14
N GLU A 90 -7.81 -13.63 7.79
CA GLU A 90 -8.65 -14.67 7.17
C GLU A 90 -9.48 -14.14 5.99
N GLN A 91 -9.93 -12.88 6.06
CA GLN A 91 -10.68 -12.25 4.96
C GLN A 91 -9.77 -11.83 3.80
N ALA A 92 -8.51 -11.56 4.06
CA ALA A 92 -7.52 -11.24 3.04
C ALA A 92 -7.06 -12.47 2.25
N GLU A 93 -7.06 -13.65 2.84
CA GLU A 93 -6.53 -14.88 2.26
C GLU A 93 -7.13 -15.22 0.87
N PRO A 94 -8.46 -15.24 0.66
CA PRO A 94 -9.04 -15.53 -0.65
C PRO A 94 -8.68 -14.47 -1.71
N ILE A 95 -8.46 -13.22 -1.32
CA ILE A 95 -8.03 -12.16 -2.23
C ILE A 95 -6.57 -12.41 -2.64
N ILE A 96 -5.71 -12.73 -1.68
CA ILE A 96 -4.30 -13.10 -1.92
C ILE A 96 -4.23 -14.29 -2.87
N GLY A 97 -5.03 -15.34 -2.64
CA GLY A 97 -5.09 -16.51 -3.51
C GLY A 97 -5.46 -16.15 -4.95
N ARG A 98 -6.43 -15.29 -5.17
CA ARG A 98 -6.80 -14.81 -6.52
C ARG A 98 -5.68 -14.01 -7.20
N LEU A 99 -4.94 -13.19 -6.45
CA LEU A 99 -3.79 -12.45 -6.99
C LEU A 99 -2.65 -13.38 -7.41
N LEU A 100 -2.37 -14.41 -6.62
CA LEU A 100 -1.34 -15.41 -6.90
C LEU A 100 -1.71 -16.34 -8.08
N GLY A 101 -2.99 -16.47 -8.40
CA GLY A 101 -3.47 -17.20 -9.58
C GLY A 101 -3.41 -16.43 -10.90
N ARG A 102 -2.94 -15.16 -10.88
CA ARG A 102 -2.82 -14.33 -12.09
C ARG A 102 -1.49 -14.57 -12.81
N ASN A 103 -1.45 -14.22 -14.10
CA ASN A 103 -0.24 -14.32 -14.91
C ASN A 103 0.57 -13.03 -14.96
N GLU A 104 0.01 -11.90 -14.49
CA GLU A 104 0.67 -10.61 -14.53
C GLU A 104 1.72 -10.49 -13.39
N ASN A 105 2.96 -10.23 -13.75
CA ASN A 105 4.08 -10.12 -12.80
C ASN A 105 3.81 -9.11 -11.67
N ALA A 106 3.13 -8.00 -11.96
CA ALA A 106 2.79 -7.01 -10.96
C ALA A 106 1.76 -7.53 -9.94
N ALA A 107 0.79 -8.32 -10.38
CA ALA A 107 -0.19 -8.96 -9.50
C ALA A 107 0.46 -10.05 -8.63
N LEU A 108 1.36 -10.85 -9.22
CA LEU A 108 2.13 -11.86 -8.50
C LEU A 108 3.04 -11.24 -7.44
N LEU A 109 3.77 -10.18 -7.80
CA LEU A 109 4.61 -9.43 -6.86
C LEU A 109 3.80 -8.93 -5.65
N ALA A 110 2.68 -8.25 -5.91
CA ALA A 110 1.82 -7.74 -4.85
C ALA A 110 1.15 -8.87 -4.05
N GLY A 111 0.71 -9.94 -4.72
CA GLY A 111 0.13 -11.12 -4.07
C GLY A 111 1.12 -11.81 -3.12
N TYR A 112 2.37 -11.99 -3.52
CA TYR A 112 3.41 -12.55 -2.64
C TYR A 112 3.81 -11.59 -1.53
N TYR A 113 3.83 -10.27 -1.77
CA TYR A 113 4.04 -9.28 -0.72
C TYR A 113 2.94 -9.38 0.35
N LEU A 114 1.67 -9.39 -0.06
CA LEU A 114 0.53 -9.54 0.85
C LEU A 114 0.54 -10.88 1.58
N LYS A 115 0.93 -11.97 0.90
CA LYS A 115 1.13 -13.27 1.55
C LYS A 115 2.21 -13.19 2.63
N GLY A 116 3.31 -12.50 2.36
CA GLY A 116 4.36 -12.28 3.36
C GLY A 116 3.85 -11.52 4.59
N LEU A 117 3.04 -10.49 4.40
CA LEU A 117 2.39 -9.78 5.51
C LEU A 117 1.44 -10.69 6.29
N HIS A 118 0.61 -11.47 5.59
CA HIS A 118 -0.30 -12.44 6.21
C HIS A 118 0.44 -13.46 7.08
N GLU A 119 1.49 -14.08 6.55
CA GLU A 119 2.33 -15.05 7.27
C GLU A 119 2.99 -14.40 8.50
N ARG A 120 3.46 -13.15 8.36
CA ARG A 120 4.06 -12.40 9.48
C ARG A 120 3.07 -12.12 10.61
N ILE A 121 1.84 -11.70 10.28
CA ILE A 121 0.75 -11.49 11.24
C ILE A 121 0.41 -12.80 11.95
N SER A 122 0.45 -13.92 11.25
CA SER A 122 0.21 -15.26 11.80
C SER A 122 1.40 -15.82 12.60
N GLY A 123 2.51 -15.07 12.72
CA GLY A 123 3.72 -15.50 13.44
C GLY A 123 4.62 -16.46 12.68
N ASN A 124 4.29 -16.79 11.42
CA ASN A 124 5.10 -17.66 10.56
C ASN A 124 6.19 -16.86 9.84
N ILE A 125 7.27 -16.56 10.57
CA ILE A 125 8.36 -15.69 10.05
C ILE A 125 9.08 -16.33 8.86
N ASP A 126 9.28 -17.64 8.85
CA ASP A 126 9.93 -18.33 7.72
C ASP A 126 9.05 -18.34 6.48
N GLY A 127 7.74 -18.55 6.64
CA GLY A 127 6.74 -18.37 5.58
C GLY A 127 6.73 -16.95 5.02
N ALA A 128 6.80 -15.95 5.91
CA ALA A 128 6.89 -14.53 5.50
C ALA A 128 8.15 -14.25 4.67
N LYS A 129 9.33 -14.69 5.12
CA LYS A 129 10.59 -14.55 4.38
C LYS A 129 10.51 -15.20 3.01
N TRP A 130 9.99 -16.43 2.94
CA TRP A 130 9.79 -17.13 1.67
C TRP A 130 8.88 -16.35 0.72
N ALA A 131 7.75 -15.87 1.20
CA ALA A 131 6.80 -15.10 0.39
C ALA A 131 7.43 -13.78 -0.11
N PHE A 132 8.13 -13.04 0.75
CA PHE A 132 8.84 -11.82 0.35
C PHE A 132 9.94 -12.10 -0.69
N GLN A 133 10.68 -13.19 -0.59
CA GLN A 133 11.64 -13.58 -1.62
C GLN A 133 10.96 -13.89 -2.96
N LYS A 134 9.81 -14.58 -2.95
CA LYS A 134 9.00 -14.81 -4.15
C LYS A 134 8.48 -13.52 -4.75
N ALA A 135 8.05 -12.54 -3.93
CA ALA A 135 7.68 -11.22 -4.40
C ALA A 135 8.81 -10.54 -5.17
N LEU A 136 10.03 -10.53 -4.63
CA LEU A 136 11.20 -9.96 -5.30
C LEU A 136 11.54 -10.64 -6.63
N LEU A 137 11.36 -11.95 -6.73
CA LEU A 137 11.58 -12.71 -7.97
C LEU A 137 10.50 -12.43 -9.03
N SER A 138 9.29 -12.10 -8.62
CA SER A 138 8.17 -11.77 -9.53
C SER A 138 8.23 -10.34 -10.06
N GLY A 139 8.93 -9.46 -9.38
CA GLY A 139 8.99 -8.04 -9.74
C GLY A 139 9.99 -7.73 -10.84
N THR A 140 9.58 -6.99 -11.87
CA THR A 140 10.49 -6.53 -12.94
C THR A 140 11.22 -5.23 -12.57
N GLY A 141 10.69 -4.45 -11.63
CA GLY A 141 11.23 -3.14 -11.23
C GLY A 141 11.23 -2.08 -12.34
N LYS A 142 10.50 -2.31 -13.43
CA LYS A 142 10.50 -1.40 -14.59
C LYS A 142 9.54 -0.23 -14.45
N ASP A 143 8.41 -0.43 -13.79
CA ASP A 143 7.39 0.58 -13.57
C ASP A 143 7.30 1.04 -12.11
N ARG A 144 6.58 2.14 -11.88
CA ARG A 144 6.46 2.74 -10.54
C ARG A 144 5.76 1.83 -9.53
N LEU A 145 4.78 1.05 -9.96
CA LEU A 145 4.01 0.15 -9.09
C LEU A 145 4.91 -0.98 -8.60
N THR A 146 5.57 -1.69 -9.52
CA THR A 146 6.47 -2.80 -9.17
C THR A 146 7.65 -2.33 -8.33
N LYS A 147 8.25 -1.17 -8.64
CA LYS A 147 9.28 -0.56 -7.77
C LYS A 147 8.77 -0.30 -6.35
N GLY A 148 7.57 0.23 -6.22
CA GLY A 148 6.95 0.50 -4.92
C GLY A 148 6.84 -0.77 -4.08
N TYR A 149 6.31 -1.86 -4.64
CA TYR A 149 6.18 -3.13 -3.93
C TYR A 149 7.52 -3.80 -3.65
N ILE A 150 8.52 -3.68 -4.53
CA ILE A 150 9.88 -4.13 -4.26
C ILE A 150 10.45 -3.39 -3.04
N GLY A 151 10.30 -2.07 -2.99
CA GLY A 151 10.72 -1.24 -1.86
C GLY A 151 10.03 -1.65 -0.55
N LEU A 152 8.71 -1.83 -0.57
CA LEU A 152 7.94 -2.30 0.58
C LEU A 152 8.38 -3.69 1.04
N THR A 153 8.64 -4.60 0.10
CA THR A 153 9.13 -5.96 0.39
C THR A 153 10.49 -5.94 1.08
N TYR A 154 11.43 -5.13 0.59
CA TYR A 154 12.72 -4.97 1.26
C TYR A 154 12.58 -4.33 2.65
N ASN A 155 11.65 -3.40 2.84
CA ASN A 155 11.39 -2.81 4.15
C ASN A 155 10.90 -3.86 5.15
N GLU A 156 10.00 -4.76 4.77
CA GLU A 156 9.57 -5.85 5.64
C GLU A 156 10.70 -6.85 5.95
N LEU A 157 11.53 -7.19 4.97
CA LEU A 157 12.72 -8.03 5.20
C LEU A 157 13.73 -7.33 6.13
N ALA A 158 13.87 -6.00 6.06
CA ALA A 158 14.71 -5.23 6.97
C ALA A 158 14.20 -5.30 8.42
N LYS A 159 12.88 -5.17 8.62
CA LYS A 159 12.25 -5.29 9.94
C LYS A 159 12.47 -6.70 10.52
N ILE A 160 12.24 -7.75 9.74
CA ILE A 160 12.48 -9.13 10.17
C ILE A 160 13.94 -9.33 10.55
N ALA A 161 14.89 -8.88 9.71
CA ALA A 161 16.31 -9.00 10.01
C ALA A 161 16.72 -8.25 11.28
N GLN A 162 16.10 -7.10 11.56
CA GLN A 162 16.30 -6.33 12.79
C GLN A 162 15.77 -7.09 14.02
N GLU A 163 14.57 -7.67 13.92
CA GLU A 163 13.95 -8.48 14.97
C GLU A 163 14.78 -9.74 15.29
N GLU A 164 15.45 -10.32 14.28
CA GLU A 164 16.38 -11.45 14.42
C GLU A 164 17.79 -11.03 14.92
N GLY A 165 18.04 -9.75 15.18
CA GLY A 165 19.37 -9.23 15.58
C GLY A 165 20.39 -9.18 14.45
N ARG A 166 20.02 -9.43 13.19
CA ARG A 166 20.88 -9.49 12.01
C ARG A 166 21.08 -8.10 11.40
N MET A 167 21.75 -7.22 12.12
CA MET A 167 21.83 -5.79 11.81
C MET A 167 22.47 -5.47 10.45
N ASP A 168 23.43 -6.27 9.96
CA ASP A 168 24.02 -6.06 8.63
C ASP A 168 23.03 -6.30 7.51
N PHE A 169 22.22 -7.35 7.62
CA PHE A 169 21.14 -7.62 6.69
C PHE A 169 20.02 -6.57 6.78
N ALA A 170 19.66 -6.13 7.98
CA ALA A 170 18.69 -5.07 8.19
C ALA A 170 19.12 -3.77 7.48
N LYS A 171 20.38 -3.34 7.65
CA LYS A 171 20.96 -2.17 6.96
C LYS A 171 20.97 -2.34 5.43
N LYS A 172 21.36 -3.53 4.95
CA LYS A 172 21.38 -3.84 3.52
C LYS A 172 19.97 -3.73 2.92
N TYR A 173 18.99 -4.37 3.53
CA TYR A 173 17.60 -4.34 3.04
C TYR A 173 16.98 -2.94 3.14
N ALA A 174 17.25 -2.18 4.21
CA ALA A 174 16.80 -0.80 4.32
C ALA A 174 17.34 0.09 3.18
N ARG A 175 18.60 -0.08 2.78
CA ARG A 175 19.18 0.62 1.63
C ARG A 175 18.46 0.25 0.33
N LEU A 176 18.25 -1.05 0.08
CA LEU A 176 17.52 -1.53 -1.10
C LEU A 176 16.07 -1.03 -1.12
N ALA A 177 15.41 -0.92 0.03
CA ALA A 177 14.08 -0.33 0.14
C ALA A 177 14.09 1.14 -0.30
N LEU A 178 15.05 1.94 0.15
CA LEU A 178 15.19 3.35 -0.24
C LEU A 178 15.52 3.53 -1.72
N GLU A 179 16.34 2.65 -2.31
CA GLU A 179 16.67 2.68 -3.74
C GLU A 179 15.44 2.43 -4.64
N ASN A 180 14.49 1.62 -4.16
CA ASN A 180 13.24 1.30 -4.85
C ASN A 180 12.06 2.19 -4.41
N CYS A 181 12.24 3.08 -3.45
CA CYS A 181 11.20 4.00 -3.03
C CYS A 181 10.95 5.04 -4.15
N SER A 182 9.68 5.17 -4.56
CA SER A 182 9.29 6.14 -5.59
C SER A 182 9.33 7.60 -5.13
N PHE A 183 9.52 7.83 -3.84
CA PHE A 183 9.69 9.15 -3.24
C PHE A 183 11.16 9.41 -2.95
N LYS A 184 11.95 9.66 -3.98
CA LYS A 184 13.22 10.34 -3.77
C LYS A 184 12.89 11.73 -3.24
N LYS A 185 13.31 12.02 -2.00
CA LYS A 185 13.40 13.41 -1.55
C LYS A 185 14.37 14.09 -2.53
N VAL A 186 13.85 15.01 -3.33
CA VAL A 186 14.66 15.99 -4.05
C VAL A 186 15.19 16.95 -3.02
#